data_0e78d0189d775642fc69283a56815764
#
_entry.id   0e78d0189d775642fc69283a56815764
#
_cell.length_a   1.000
_cell.length_b   1.000
_cell.length_c   1.000
_cell.angle_alpha   90.00
_cell.angle_beta   90.00
_cell.angle_gamma   90.00
#
_symmetry.space_group_name_H-M   'P 1'
#
loop_
_entity.id
_entity.type
_entity.pdbx_description
1 polymer ?
#
loop_
_entity_poly.entity_id
_entity_poly.type
_entity_poly.pdbx_seq_one_letter_code
_entity_poly.pdbx_strand_id
1 'polypeptide(L)'
;MYALDGGSVGFQIGAESTDVVLLVMNKRGVDALLSSKVKLGAGASVAAGPKGRNLEASTDATMRAEILSYSRARGLFAGVSLEGTSLRPDNDANREVYGRKLTARTIITGAKIHVPVSGEKLVAALEKGAPYNDSKRTTR
;
A
#
# COMPACT_ATOMS: atom_id res chain seq x y z
N MET A 1 -0.91 7.17 -7.27
CA MET A 1 -0.11 6.08 -7.85
C MET A 1 1.26 6.04 -7.20
N TYR A 2 1.83 4.85 -7.06
CA TYR A 2 3.18 4.60 -6.54
C TYR A 2 3.91 3.65 -7.49
N ALA A 3 5.21 3.82 -7.61
CA ALA A 3 6.08 2.91 -8.32
C ALA A 3 6.88 2.06 -7.31
N LEU A 4 6.99 0.78 -7.60
CA LEU A 4 7.86 -0.17 -6.92
C LEU A 4 9.14 -0.34 -7.75
N ASP A 5 10.26 0.09 -7.19
CA ASP A 5 11.56 -0.13 -7.80
C ASP A 5 12.21 -1.34 -7.12
N GLY A 6 12.21 -2.46 -7.80
CA GLY A 6 12.69 -3.73 -7.28
C GLY A 6 14.19 -3.74 -7.06
N GLY A 7 14.64 -4.32 -6.01
CA GLY A 7 16.04 -4.59 -5.71
C GLY A 7 16.18 -6.06 -5.52
N SER A 8 15.75 -7.01 -5.39
CA SER A 8 16.23 -8.36 -5.17
C SER A 8 15.60 -9.42 -6.07
N VAL A 9 16.44 -10.27 -6.43
CA VAL A 9 16.42 -11.44 -7.32
C VAL A 9 15.17 -12.37 -7.22
N GLY A 10 14.19 -12.07 -6.39
CA GLY A 10 12.96 -12.85 -6.27
C GLY A 10 11.75 -12.27 -7.02
N PHE A 11 11.84 -11.03 -7.48
CA PHE A 11 10.77 -10.32 -8.17
C PHE A 11 10.98 -10.23 -9.69
N GLN A 12 11.78 -11.10 -10.26
CA GLN A 12 11.75 -11.34 -11.69
C GLN A 12 10.51 -12.16 -12.03
N ILE A 13 9.38 -11.49 -11.94
CA ILE A 13 8.16 -11.99 -12.52
C ILE A 13 8.28 -11.75 -14.00
N GLY A 14 8.67 -12.80 -14.72
CA GLY A 14 8.57 -12.78 -16.17
C GLY A 14 7.13 -12.45 -16.55
N ALA A 15 6.93 -11.50 -17.45
CA ALA A 15 5.72 -11.19 -18.23
C ALA A 15 4.32 -11.34 -17.60
N GLU A 16 4.16 -11.79 -16.37
CA GLU A 16 2.88 -11.87 -15.67
C GLU A 16 2.66 -10.62 -14.80
N SER A 17 1.57 -9.94 -15.05
CA SER A 17 1.09 -8.84 -14.23
C SER A 17 0.68 -9.37 -12.86
N THR A 18 1.35 -8.98 -11.80
CA THR A 18 1.02 -9.36 -10.43
C THR A 18 0.42 -8.17 -9.69
N ASP A 19 -0.77 -8.34 -9.15
CA ASP A 19 -1.36 -7.33 -8.28
C ASP A 19 -0.70 -7.40 -6.90
N VAL A 20 -0.29 -6.25 -6.39
CA VAL A 20 0.27 -6.11 -5.05
C VAL A 20 -0.64 -5.22 -4.21
N VAL A 21 -0.94 -5.66 -2.98
CA VAL A 21 -1.69 -4.89 -2.00
C VAL A 21 -0.81 -4.63 -0.79
N LEU A 22 -0.71 -3.37 -0.42
CA LEU A 22 -0.01 -2.91 0.79
C LEU A 22 -1.05 -2.39 1.79
N LEU A 23 -1.09 -3.00 2.97
CA LEU A 23 -1.88 -2.51 4.09
C LEU A 23 -0.99 -1.69 5.01
N VAL A 24 -1.27 -0.40 5.13
CA VAL A 24 -0.54 0.51 6.01
C VAL A 24 -1.18 0.46 7.39
N MET A 25 -0.46 -0.09 8.35
CA MET A 25 -1.01 -0.48 9.65
C MET A 25 -1.00 0.64 10.70
N ASN A 26 -0.16 1.66 10.51
CA ASN A 26 -0.02 2.73 11.49
C ASN A 26 0.44 4.05 10.86
N LYS A 27 0.48 5.10 11.68
CA LYS A 27 0.88 6.44 11.24
C LYS A 27 2.32 6.49 10.69
N ARG A 28 3.24 5.70 11.25
CA ARG A 28 4.63 5.66 10.76
C ARG A 28 4.70 5.13 9.34
N GLY A 29 3.92 4.09 9.03
CA GLY A 29 3.79 3.59 7.67
C GLY A 29 3.22 4.63 6.71
N VAL A 30 2.23 5.42 7.13
CA VAL A 30 1.70 6.54 6.33
C VAL A 30 2.79 7.60 6.10
N ASP A 31 3.48 8.03 7.15
CA ASP A 31 4.53 9.05 7.04
C ASP A 31 5.67 8.58 6.12
N ALA A 32 6.04 7.31 6.19
CA ALA A 32 7.03 6.70 5.29
C ALA A 32 6.57 6.72 3.83
N LEU A 33 5.32 6.36 3.55
CA LEU A 33 4.75 6.44 2.20
C LEU A 33 4.71 7.87 1.65
N LEU A 34 4.48 8.84 2.52
CA LEU A 34 4.44 10.25 2.12
C LEU A 34 5.81 10.88 1.90
N SER A 35 6.89 10.16 2.16
CA SER A 35 8.25 10.57 1.80
C SER A 35 8.49 10.46 0.28
N SER A 36 9.54 11.09 -0.21
CA SER A 36 9.88 11.06 -1.64
C SER A 36 10.27 9.66 -2.15
N LYS A 37 10.86 8.86 -1.27
CA LYS A 37 11.22 7.46 -1.52
C LYS A 37 11.41 6.75 -0.18
N VAL A 38 10.89 5.56 -0.07
CA VAL A 38 11.08 4.70 1.10
C VAL A 38 11.59 3.33 0.68
N LYS A 39 12.62 2.84 1.36
CA LYS A 39 13.10 1.46 1.21
C LYS A 39 12.38 0.59 2.23
N LEU A 40 11.61 -0.36 1.75
CA LEU A 40 10.88 -1.31 2.59
C LEU A 40 11.86 -2.24 3.32
N GLY A 41 11.64 -2.42 4.60
CA GLY A 41 12.54 -3.13 5.51
C GLY A 41 13.59 -2.25 6.19
N ALA A 42 13.92 -1.09 5.63
CA ALA A 42 14.89 -0.15 6.21
C ALA A 42 14.24 1.17 6.61
N GLY A 43 13.48 1.81 5.71
CA GLY A 43 12.79 3.08 5.97
C GLY A 43 11.38 2.91 6.54
N ALA A 44 10.76 1.76 6.30
CA ALA A 44 9.51 1.33 6.92
C ALA A 44 9.57 -0.18 7.12
N SER A 45 9.15 -0.67 8.28
CA SER A 45 9.07 -2.11 8.50
C SER A 45 7.96 -2.73 7.67
N VAL A 46 8.28 -3.79 6.96
CA VAL A 46 7.33 -4.52 6.12
C VAL A 46 7.36 -6.00 6.48
N ALA A 47 6.20 -6.63 6.46
CA ALA A 47 6.08 -8.07 6.61
C ALA A 47 5.10 -8.65 5.59
N ALA A 48 5.27 -9.91 5.26
CA ALA A 48 4.27 -10.67 4.53
C ALA A 48 2.98 -10.74 5.35
N GLY A 49 1.85 -10.40 4.73
CA GLY A 49 0.57 -10.44 5.41
C GLY A 49 0.18 -11.86 5.82
N PRO A 50 -0.47 -12.06 6.97
CA PRO A 50 -0.91 -13.35 7.45
C PRO A 50 -1.96 -13.95 6.51
N LYS A 51 -1.94 -15.28 6.33
CA LYS A 51 -2.87 -16.02 5.49
C LYS A 51 -3.91 -16.75 6.34
N GLY A 52 -5.18 -16.56 5.99
CA GLY A 52 -6.29 -17.32 6.57
C GLY A 52 -6.66 -16.91 8.01
N ARG A 53 -7.34 -17.81 8.71
CA ARG A 53 -7.83 -17.58 10.09
C ARG A 53 -6.75 -17.64 11.17
N ASN A 54 -5.53 -17.97 10.82
CA ASN A 54 -4.43 -18.12 11.78
C ASN A 54 -3.77 -16.77 12.11
N LEU A 55 -4.57 -15.79 12.51
CA LEU A 55 -4.07 -14.55 13.11
C LEU A 55 -3.29 -14.81 14.40
N GLU A 56 -3.61 -15.93 15.09
CA GLU A 56 -2.92 -16.37 16.32
C GLU A 56 -1.49 -16.86 16.09
N ALA A 57 -1.16 -17.24 14.85
CA ALA A 57 0.20 -17.64 14.47
C ALA A 57 1.01 -16.50 13.86
N SER A 58 0.52 -15.25 13.99
CA SER A 58 1.25 -14.07 13.52
C SER A 58 2.55 -13.92 14.29
N THR A 59 3.68 -13.93 13.57
CA THR A 59 4.98 -13.66 14.18
C THR A 59 5.03 -12.23 14.72
N ASP A 60 5.87 -11.96 15.71
CA ASP A 60 6.09 -10.61 16.23
C ASP A 60 6.39 -9.60 15.11
N ALA A 61 7.09 -10.03 14.06
CA ALA A 61 7.36 -9.20 12.89
C ALA A 61 6.08 -8.74 12.18
N THR A 62 5.09 -9.61 12.00
CA THR A 62 3.79 -9.27 11.39
C THR A 62 3.00 -8.31 12.29
N MET A 63 3.01 -8.53 13.60
CA MET A 63 2.27 -7.69 14.54
C MET A 63 2.87 -6.29 14.71
N ARG A 64 4.18 -6.12 14.47
CA ARG A 64 4.90 -4.84 14.59
C ARG A 64 5.12 -4.16 13.25
N ALA A 65 4.79 -4.80 12.14
CA ALA A 65 5.00 -4.24 10.81
C ALA A 65 4.20 -2.95 10.62
N GLU A 66 4.82 -1.96 10.02
CA GLU A 66 4.18 -0.73 9.59
C GLU A 66 3.40 -0.93 8.30
N ILE A 67 3.81 -1.90 7.50
CA ILE A 67 3.18 -2.27 6.23
C ILE A 67 3.09 -3.80 6.14
N LEU A 68 1.91 -4.30 5.82
CA LEU A 68 1.69 -5.69 5.44
C LEU A 68 1.53 -5.79 3.93
N SER A 69 2.18 -6.75 3.31
CA SER A 69 2.19 -6.92 1.86
C SER A 69 1.60 -8.26 1.43
N TYR A 70 0.80 -8.18 0.38
CA TYR A 70 0.16 -9.31 -0.29
C TYR A 70 0.37 -9.22 -1.79
N SER A 71 0.48 -10.36 -2.44
CA SER A 71 0.40 -10.44 -3.90
C SER A 71 -0.72 -11.40 -4.32
N ARG A 72 -1.29 -11.14 -5.48
CA ARG A 72 -2.26 -12.01 -6.10
C ARG A 72 -1.64 -12.69 -7.33
N ALA A 73 -1.56 -14.01 -7.26
CA ALA A 73 -1.19 -14.85 -8.38
C ALA A 73 -2.29 -15.89 -8.62
N ARG A 74 -2.69 -16.09 -9.88
CA ARG A 74 -3.71 -17.07 -10.25
C ARG A 74 -5.02 -16.98 -9.46
N GLY A 75 -5.44 -15.76 -9.14
CA GLY A 75 -6.70 -15.49 -8.41
C GLY A 75 -6.64 -15.61 -6.89
N LEU A 76 -5.50 -16.02 -6.31
CA LEU A 76 -5.32 -16.15 -4.87
C LEU A 76 -4.36 -15.10 -4.32
N PHE A 77 -4.73 -14.49 -3.19
CA PHE A 77 -3.84 -13.63 -2.42
C PHE A 77 -2.99 -14.44 -1.45
N ALA A 78 -1.71 -14.11 -1.39
CA ALA A 78 -0.77 -14.65 -0.42
C ALA A 78 0.11 -13.51 0.10
N GLY A 79 0.55 -13.62 1.35
CA GLY A 79 1.56 -12.74 1.91
C GLY A 79 2.86 -12.88 1.12
N VAL A 80 3.51 -11.76 0.82
CA VAL A 80 4.76 -11.71 0.08
C VAL A 80 5.74 -10.78 0.80
N SER A 81 7.02 -11.14 0.85
CA SER A 81 8.03 -10.24 1.38
C SER A 81 8.49 -9.26 0.30
N LEU A 82 8.42 -7.98 0.63
CA LEU A 82 8.89 -6.88 -0.23
C LEU A 82 10.11 -6.17 0.36
N GLU A 83 10.82 -6.79 1.31
CA GLU A 83 12.05 -6.25 1.87
C GLU A 83 13.07 -5.93 0.78
N GLY A 84 13.73 -4.78 0.91
CA GLY A 84 14.72 -4.31 -0.05
C GLY A 84 14.15 -3.62 -1.28
N THR A 85 12.83 -3.68 -1.50
CA THR A 85 12.15 -2.93 -2.55
C THR A 85 12.01 -1.46 -2.15
N SER A 86 12.19 -0.56 -3.10
CA SER A 86 11.92 0.87 -2.90
C SER A 86 10.54 1.24 -3.43
N LEU A 87 9.83 2.03 -2.66
CA LEU A 87 8.53 2.58 -3.00
C LEU A 87 8.64 4.11 -3.12
N ARG A 88 8.16 4.66 -4.20
CA ARG A 88 8.13 6.11 -4.44
C ARG A 88 6.82 6.55 -5.08
N PRO A 89 6.36 7.80 -4.82
CA PRO A 89 5.23 8.35 -5.54
C PRO A 89 5.52 8.41 -7.05
N ASP A 90 4.58 7.94 -7.85
CA ASP A 90 4.61 8.11 -9.31
C ASP A 90 3.88 9.40 -9.68
N ASN A 91 4.64 10.49 -9.72
CA ASN A 91 4.09 11.82 -9.96
C ASN A 91 3.57 11.99 -11.39
N ASP A 92 4.12 11.29 -12.36
CA ASP A 92 3.67 11.38 -13.75
C ASP A 92 2.36 10.63 -13.93
N ALA A 93 2.26 9.40 -13.42
CA ALA A 93 1.00 8.66 -13.40
C ALA A 93 -0.09 9.38 -12.56
N ASN A 94 0.27 10.01 -11.44
CA ASN A 94 -0.66 10.81 -10.66
C ASN A 94 -1.17 12.02 -11.45
N ARG A 95 -0.30 12.72 -12.20
CA ARG A 95 -0.70 13.83 -13.04
C ARG A 95 -1.65 13.39 -14.16
N GLU A 96 -1.40 12.25 -14.76
CA GLU A 96 -2.27 11.68 -15.79
C GLU A 96 -3.65 11.34 -15.24
N VAL A 97 -3.71 10.62 -14.13
CA VAL A 97 -4.96 10.16 -13.50
C VAL A 97 -5.81 11.32 -12.97
N TYR A 98 -5.20 12.33 -12.36
CA TYR A 98 -5.92 13.46 -11.76
C TYR A 98 -6.04 14.69 -12.67
N GLY A 99 -5.46 14.67 -13.87
CA GLY A 99 -5.48 15.77 -14.82
C GLY A 99 -4.70 17.02 -14.38
N ARG A 100 -3.99 16.94 -13.25
CA ARG A 100 -3.20 18.04 -12.66
C ARG A 100 -2.07 17.54 -11.78
N LYS A 101 -1.10 18.39 -11.53
CA LYS A 101 0.05 18.08 -10.67
C LYS A 101 -0.40 18.03 -9.20
N LEU A 102 -0.39 16.84 -8.61
CA LEU A 102 -0.70 16.62 -7.20
C LEU A 102 0.39 15.79 -6.55
N THR A 103 0.76 16.14 -5.33
CA THR A 103 1.68 15.32 -4.54
C THR A 103 0.93 14.14 -3.90
N ALA A 104 1.62 13.06 -3.59
CA ALA A 104 1.03 11.94 -2.86
C ALA A 104 0.39 12.38 -1.54
N ARG A 105 1.04 13.29 -0.81
CA ARG A 105 0.48 13.89 0.41
C ARG A 105 -0.86 14.56 0.13
N THR A 106 -0.94 15.42 -0.88
CA THR A 106 -2.19 16.10 -1.23
C THR A 106 -3.29 15.12 -1.61
N ILE A 107 -2.95 14.05 -2.34
CA ILE A 107 -3.92 13.04 -2.74
C ILE A 107 -4.47 12.28 -1.53
N ILE A 108 -3.61 11.89 -0.59
CA ILE A 108 -3.98 11.06 0.56
C ILE A 108 -4.65 11.88 1.67
N THR A 109 -4.19 13.11 1.91
CA THR A 109 -4.65 13.94 3.04
C THR A 109 -5.59 15.08 2.63
N GLY A 110 -5.73 15.34 1.34
CA GLY A 110 -6.53 16.45 0.83
C GLY A 110 -8.02 16.17 0.87
N ALA A 111 -8.77 16.93 1.69
CA ALA A 111 -10.22 16.78 1.86
C ALA A 111 -11.06 17.04 0.60
N LYS A 112 -10.47 17.65 -0.43
CA LYS A 112 -11.16 18.05 -1.69
C LYS A 112 -10.69 17.27 -2.91
N ILE A 113 -10.02 16.14 -2.72
CA ILE A 113 -9.59 15.29 -3.83
C ILE A 113 -10.66 14.24 -4.07
N HIS A 114 -11.24 14.26 -5.26
CA HIS A 114 -12.19 13.24 -5.68
C HIS A 114 -11.45 11.97 -6.11
N VAL A 115 -12.06 10.83 -5.80
CA VAL A 115 -11.57 9.54 -6.29
C VAL A 115 -11.69 9.53 -7.82
N PRO A 116 -10.63 9.21 -8.56
CA PRO A 116 -10.73 9.08 -10.02
C PRO A 116 -11.65 7.92 -10.40
N VAL A 117 -12.31 8.01 -11.53
CA VAL A 117 -13.24 6.98 -12.04
C VAL A 117 -12.61 5.59 -12.03
N SER A 118 -11.32 5.50 -12.38
CA SER A 118 -10.55 4.24 -12.35
C SER A 118 -10.39 3.63 -10.95
N GLY A 119 -10.50 4.45 -9.89
CA GLY A 119 -10.37 4.03 -8.50
C GLY A 119 -11.69 3.78 -7.77
N GLU A 120 -12.83 4.21 -8.32
CA GLU A 120 -14.12 4.17 -7.61
C GLU A 120 -14.52 2.77 -7.17
N LYS A 121 -14.35 1.76 -8.02
CA LYS A 121 -14.68 0.36 -7.69
C LYS A 121 -13.83 -0.17 -6.53
N LEU A 122 -12.55 0.18 -6.49
CA LEU A 122 -11.64 -0.22 -5.41
C LEU A 122 -12.06 0.44 -4.09
N VAL A 123 -12.29 1.75 -4.10
CA VAL A 123 -12.69 2.49 -2.90
C VAL A 123 -14.03 1.97 -2.37
N ALA A 124 -15.02 1.77 -3.23
CA ALA A 124 -16.31 1.21 -2.82
C ALA A 124 -16.19 -0.21 -2.21
N ALA A 125 -15.30 -1.05 -2.76
CA ALA A 125 -15.05 -2.38 -2.21
C ALA A 125 -14.37 -2.30 -0.82
N LEU A 126 -13.43 -1.38 -0.63
CA LEU A 126 -12.77 -1.14 0.65
C LEU A 126 -13.73 -0.59 1.69
N GLU A 127 -14.59 0.36 1.35
CA GLU A 127 -15.62 0.92 2.24
C GLU A 127 -16.64 -0.14 2.68
N LYS A 128 -17.01 -1.03 1.77
CA LYS A 128 -17.88 -2.17 2.09
C LYS A 128 -17.22 -3.16 3.06
N GLY A 129 -15.93 -3.43 2.87
CA GLY A 129 -15.18 -4.37 3.70
C GLY A 129 -14.75 -3.81 5.06
N ALA A 130 -14.59 -2.49 5.16
CA ALA A 130 -14.16 -1.77 6.37
C ALA A 130 -15.05 -0.53 6.60
N PRO A 131 -16.31 -0.71 7.00
CA PRO A 131 -17.27 0.39 7.11
C PRO A 131 -16.95 1.40 8.22
N TYR A 132 -16.09 1.03 9.19
CA TYR A 132 -15.68 1.91 10.28
C TYR A 132 -14.32 2.53 9.96
N ASN A 133 -14.35 3.79 9.57
CA ASN A 133 -13.14 4.58 9.36
C ASN A 133 -12.89 5.46 10.60
N ASP A 134 -12.01 5.00 11.48
CA ASP A 134 -11.63 5.75 12.70
C ASP A 134 -10.75 6.99 12.40
N SER A 135 -10.26 7.15 11.17
CA SER A 135 -9.43 8.29 10.78
C SER A 135 -10.17 9.64 10.88
N LYS A 136 -11.51 9.64 10.91
CA LYS A 136 -12.35 10.83 11.12
C LYS A 136 -12.48 11.24 12.59
N ARG A 137 -12.02 10.45 13.55
CA ARG A 137 -12.16 10.73 14.99
C ARG A 137 -11.04 11.60 15.60
N THR A 138 -10.02 11.94 14.84
CA THR A 138 -8.88 12.74 15.33
C THR A 138 -9.00 14.22 14.99
N THR A 139 -10.21 14.74 14.88
CA THR A 139 -10.44 16.19 14.79
C THR A 139 -11.31 16.63 15.97
N ARG A 140 -10.73 16.59 17.15
CA ARG A 140 -11.14 17.39 18.30
C ARG A 140 -9.92 17.96 18.97
#